data_91fc08a2560ed673c3c394087809c2a1
#
_entry.id   91fc08a2560ed673c3c394087809c2a1
#
_cell.length_a   1.000
_cell.length_b   1.000
_cell.length_c   1.000
_cell.angle_alpha   90.00
_cell.angle_beta   90.00
_cell.angle_gamma   90.00
#
_symmetry.space_group_name_H-M   'P 1'
#
loop_
_entity.id
_entity.type
_entity.pdbx_description
1 polymer ?
#
loop_
_entity_poly.entity_id
_entity_poly.type
_entity_poly.pdbx_seq_one_letter_code
_entity_poly.pdbx_strand_id
1 'polypeptide(L)'
;MATQNFDENKVVLSGRLTRDPVLKYTLSKTPVLRFTLAVNTFHKDKKETLYIPIIAYGDLALEVSSLIKKGTPVRVEGRLVNRKIKISEEEEHKLIEVMANKIEIFAK
;
A
#
# COMPACT_ATOMS: atom_id res chain seq x y z
N MET A 1 -33.96 1.47 13.36
CA MET A 1 -33.08 0.37 13.65
C MET A 1 -31.82 0.44 12.82
N ALA A 2 -30.74 0.25 13.44
CA ALA A 2 -29.46 0.32 12.71
C ALA A 2 -29.30 -0.90 11.80
N THR A 3 -28.83 -0.63 10.61
CA THR A 3 -28.44 -1.69 9.70
C THR A 3 -27.08 -2.18 10.12
N GLN A 4 -26.96 -3.47 10.28
CA GLN A 4 -25.66 -4.04 10.59
C GLN A 4 -24.87 -4.21 9.31
N ASN A 5 -23.64 -3.77 9.35
CA ASN A 5 -22.72 -3.98 8.26
C ASN A 5 -21.75 -5.09 8.65
N PHE A 6 -21.87 -6.23 7.99
CA PHE A 6 -21.00 -7.35 8.27
C PHE A 6 -19.70 -7.32 7.45
N ASP A 7 -19.63 -6.41 6.51
CA ASP A 7 -18.46 -6.36 5.66
C ASP A 7 -17.35 -5.59 6.35
N GLU A 8 -16.16 -6.16 6.30
CA GLU A 8 -14.97 -5.52 6.84
C GLU A 8 -13.86 -5.53 5.80
N ASN A 9 -13.08 -4.47 5.80
CA ASN A 9 -11.94 -4.38 4.91
C ASN A 9 -10.81 -3.68 5.66
N LYS A 10 -10.01 -4.48 6.33
CA LYS A 10 -8.90 -3.99 7.13
C LYS A 10 -7.68 -4.86 6.88
N VAL A 11 -6.56 -4.20 6.65
CA VAL A 11 -5.30 -4.88 6.35
C VAL A 11 -4.21 -4.30 7.22
N VAL A 12 -3.38 -5.17 7.78
CA VAL A 12 -2.18 -4.78 8.51
C VAL A 12 -1.05 -5.63 7.97
N LEU A 13 -0.02 -4.98 7.44
CA LEU A 13 1.12 -5.66 6.84
C LEU A 13 2.40 -5.02 7.35
N SER A 14 3.40 -5.86 7.61
CA SER A 14 4.73 -5.40 7.94
C SER A 14 5.71 -6.00 6.95
N GLY A 15 6.64 -5.20 6.48
CA GLY A 15 7.62 -5.66 5.51
C GLY A 15 8.59 -4.57 5.16
N ARG A 16 9.24 -4.71 4.02
CA ARG A 16 10.23 -3.74 3.56
C ARG A 16 9.90 -3.27 2.17
N LEU A 17 10.22 -2.01 1.89
CA LEU A 17 10.08 -1.47 0.55
C LEU A 17 11.02 -2.20 -0.40
N THR A 18 10.52 -2.55 -1.58
CA THR A 18 11.33 -3.20 -2.60
C THR A 18 12.12 -2.21 -3.44
N ARG A 19 11.66 -0.97 -3.49
CA ARG A 19 12.28 0.13 -4.23
C ARG A 19 11.96 1.42 -3.52
N ASP A 20 12.62 2.50 -3.94
CA ASP A 20 12.29 3.81 -3.42
C ASP A 20 10.85 4.15 -3.79
N PRO A 21 10.12 4.83 -2.91
CA PRO A 21 8.74 5.22 -3.21
C PRO A 21 8.68 6.30 -4.28
N VAL A 22 7.56 6.36 -4.97
CA VAL A 22 7.34 7.36 -6.00
C VAL A 22 6.26 8.32 -5.52
N LEU A 23 6.59 9.59 -5.42
CA LEU A 23 5.65 10.63 -5.02
C LEU A 23 5.23 11.41 -6.26
N LYS A 24 3.92 11.49 -6.48
CA LYS A 24 3.34 12.27 -7.57
C LYS A 24 2.18 13.08 -7.04
N TYR A 25 1.73 14.03 -7.85
CA TYR A 25 0.61 14.88 -7.49
C TYR A 25 -0.50 14.74 -8.53
N THR A 26 -1.74 14.71 -8.06
CA THR A 26 -2.89 14.69 -8.95
C THR A 26 -3.07 16.06 -9.59
N LEU A 27 -4.02 16.18 -10.52
CA LEU A 27 -4.34 17.47 -11.14
C LEU A 27 -4.81 18.47 -10.09
N SER A 28 -5.46 18.01 -9.03
CA SER A 28 -5.88 18.88 -7.94
C SER A 28 -4.77 19.12 -6.92
N LYS A 29 -3.54 18.69 -7.25
CA LYS A 29 -2.35 18.87 -6.42
C LYS A 29 -2.34 18.08 -5.12
N THR A 30 -3.07 16.98 -5.10
CA THR A 30 -3.05 16.07 -3.96
C THR A 30 -1.84 15.15 -4.09
N PRO A 31 -0.98 15.06 -3.07
CA PRO A 31 0.15 14.13 -3.13
C PRO A 31 -0.32 12.67 -3.08
N VAL A 32 0.32 11.85 -3.89
CA VAL A 32 0.05 10.41 -3.96
C VAL A 32 1.39 9.70 -3.91
N LEU A 33 1.55 8.85 -2.92
CA LEU A 33 2.77 8.08 -2.74
C LEU A 33 2.48 6.61 -3.04
N ARG A 34 3.34 5.99 -3.85
CA ARG A 34 3.20 4.58 -4.18
C ARG A 34 4.51 3.86 -3.92
N PHE A 35 4.40 2.67 -3.36
CA PHE A 35 5.55 1.78 -3.22
C PHE A 35 5.06 0.34 -3.14
N THR A 36 5.98 -0.59 -3.32
CA THR A 36 5.67 -2.01 -3.20
C THR A 36 6.32 -2.54 -1.92
N LEU A 37 5.53 -3.25 -1.15
CA LEU A 37 5.98 -3.83 0.10
C LEU A 37 6.22 -5.32 -0.10
N ALA A 38 7.37 -5.81 0.36
CA ALA A 38 7.67 -7.23 0.39
C ALA A 38 7.39 -7.72 1.80
N VAL A 39 6.45 -8.64 1.92
CA VAL A 39 6.06 -9.20 3.21
C VAL A 39 6.42 -10.69 3.20
N ASN A 40 7.28 -11.08 4.11
CA ASN A 40 7.70 -12.46 4.23
C ASN A 40 6.86 -13.18 5.27
N THR A 41 6.34 -14.34 4.91
CA THR A 41 5.66 -15.19 5.87
C THR A 41 6.34 -16.56 5.83
N PHE A 42 6.32 -17.23 6.96
CA PHE A 42 6.95 -18.53 7.10
C PHE A 42 5.89 -19.56 7.44
N HIS A 43 5.94 -20.67 6.72
CA HIS A 43 5.00 -21.75 6.97
C HIS A 43 5.76 -23.05 6.82
N LYS A 44 5.89 -23.81 7.92
CA LYS A 44 6.59 -25.10 7.93
C LYS A 44 7.94 -25.07 7.19
N ASP A 45 8.82 -24.23 7.63
CA ASP A 45 10.17 -24.12 7.05
C ASP A 45 10.23 -23.52 5.65
N LYS A 46 9.08 -23.09 5.11
CA LYS A 46 9.07 -22.43 3.82
C LYS A 46 8.82 -20.95 3.99
N LYS A 47 9.54 -20.17 3.25
CA LYS A 47 9.36 -18.72 3.22
C LYS A 47 8.57 -18.36 1.97
N GLU A 48 7.50 -17.62 2.16
CA GLU A 48 6.75 -17.06 1.06
C GLU A 48 6.84 -15.54 1.13
N THR A 49 7.03 -14.92 0.01
CA THR A 49 7.10 -13.47 -0.05
C THR A 49 5.91 -12.94 -0.83
N LEU A 50 5.16 -12.07 -0.20
CA LEU A 50 4.05 -11.36 -0.83
C LEU A 50 4.56 -10.00 -1.25
N TYR A 51 4.37 -9.65 -2.52
CA TYR A 51 4.65 -8.31 -3.03
C TYR A 51 3.34 -7.61 -3.25
N ILE A 52 3.11 -6.54 -2.50
CA ILE A 52 1.82 -5.86 -2.57
C ILE A 52 2.01 -4.37 -2.76
N PRO A 53 1.30 -3.76 -3.72
CA PRO A 53 1.39 -2.32 -3.92
C PRO A 53 0.64 -1.58 -2.84
N ILE A 54 1.27 -0.52 -2.35
CA ILE A 54 0.73 0.36 -1.31
C ILE A 54 0.56 1.75 -1.92
N ILE A 55 -0.55 2.38 -1.57
CA ILE A 55 -0.81 3.76 -1.98
C ILE A 55 -1.20 4.58 -0.77
N ALA A 56 -0.70 5.80 -0.70
CA ALA A 56 -1.04 6.75 0.35
C ALA A 56 -1.32 8.10 -0.27
N TYR A 57 -2.24 8.84 0.33
CA TYR A 57 -2.67 10.14 -0.18
C TYR A 57 -2.48 11.24 0.84
N GLY A 58 -2.34 12.44 0.34
CA GLY A 58 -2.40 13.65 1.16
C GLY A 58 -1.28 13.79 2.16
N ASP A 59 -1.65 14.19 3.37
CA ASP A 59 -0.65 14.46 4.41
C ASP A 59 0.20 13.25 4.74
N LEU A 60 -0.40 12.08 4.76
CA LEU A 60 0.35 10.85 5.03
C LEU A 60 1.42 10.63 3.97
N ALA A 61 1.08 10.85 2.70
CA ALA A 61 2.02 10.70 1.60
C ALA A 61 3.21 11.63 1.77
N LEU A 62 2.94 12.90 2.08
CA LEU A 62 4.00 13.88 2.28
C LEU A 62 4.86 13.56 3.51
N GLU A 63 4.19 13.16 4.59
CA GLU A 63 4.86 12.89 5.85
C GLU A 63 5.90 11.79 5.71
N VAL A 64 5.57 10.71 5.02
CA VAL A 64 6.46 9.56 4.96
C VAL A 64 7.37 9.56 3.73
N SER A 65 7.08 10.33 2.71
CA SER A 65 7.80 10.26 1.43
C SER A 65 9.31 10.42 1.56
N SER A 66 9.75 11.30 2.45
CA SER A 66 11.17 11.55 2.64
C SER A 66 11.81 10.65 3.70
N LEU A 67 10.99 9.87 4.40
CA LEU A 67 11.45 9.05 5.51
C LEU A 67 11.68 7.60 5.13
N ILE A 68 11.15 7.16 4.00
CA ILE A 68 11.23 5.76 3.59
C ILE A 68 11.95 5.65 2.25
N LYS A 69 12.63 4.52 2.08
CA LYS A 69 13.36 4.24 0.85
C LYS A 69 13.44 2.74 0.68
N LYS A 70 14.05 2.29 -0.40
CA LYS A 70 14.26 0.87 -0.63
C LYS A 70 14.84 0.22 0.62
N GLY A 71 14.22 -0.85 1.07
CA GLY A 71 14.69 -1.64 2.21
C GLY A 71 14.18 -1.17 3.57
N THR A 72 13.55 -0.01 3.65
CA THR A 72 13.03 0.50 4.92
C THR A 72 11.94 -0.42 5.45
N PRO A 73 12.04 -0.88 6.71
CA PRO A 73 10.98 -1.70 7.30
C PRO A 73 9.85 -0.81 7.78
N VAL A 74 8.63 -1.17 7.40
CA VAL A 74 7.45 -0.40 7.79
C VAL A 74 6.30 -1.33 8.13
N ARG A 75 5.36 -0.80 8.90
CA ARG A 75 4.09 -1.45 9.18
C ARG A 75 2.99 -0.57 8.61
N VAL A 76 2.17 -1.14 7.74
CA VAL A 76 1.13 -0.42 7.04
C VAL A 76 -0.23 -0.91 7.51
N GLU A 77 -1.10 0.02 7.87
CA GLU A 77 -2.50 -0.27 8.15
C GLU A 77 -3.35 0.43 7.11
N GLY A 78 -4.36 -0.26 6.63
CA GLY A 78 -5.24 0.31 5.64
C GLY A 78 -6.32 -0.66 5.22
N ARG A 79 -6.71 -0.56 3.97
CA ARG A 79 -7.73 -1.43 3.40
C ARG A 79 -7.34 -1.79 1.98
N LEU A 80 -7.94 -2.85 1.48
CA LEU A 80 -7.73 -3.25 0.09
C LEU A 80 -8.63 -2.42 -0.81
N VAL A 81 -8.11 -2.00 -1.94
CA VAL A 81 -8.89 -1.26 -2.93
C VAL A 81 -8.61 -1.82 -4.31
N ASN A 82 -9.55 -1.61 -5.22
CA ASN A 82 -9.39 -1.96 -6.60
C ASN A 82 -8.73 -0.81 -7.34
N ARG A 83 -7.78 -1.14 -8.18
CA ARG A 83 -7.20 -0.17 -9.09
C ARG A 83 -7.44 -0.66 -10.50
N LYS A 84 -8.03 0.20 -11.33
CA LYS A 84 -8.25 -0.14 -12.72
C LYS A 84 -7.11 0.40 -13.56
N ILE A 85 -6.56 -0.45 -14.41
CA ILE A 85 -5.55 -0.05 -15.36
C ILE A 85 -6.12 -0.28 -16.74
N LYS A 86 -6.18 0.77 -17.53
CA LYS A 86 -6.66 0.68 -18.88
C LYS A 86 -5.48 0.34 -19.79
N ILE A 87 -5.55 -0.84 -20.41
CA ILE A 87 -4.48 -1.30 -21.29
C ILE A 87 -4.76 -0.88 -22.73
N SER A 88 -6.03 -0.90 -23.13
CA SER A 88 -6.45 -0.44 -24.43
C SER A 88 -7.88 0.05 -24.30
N GLU A 89 -8.47 0.52 -25.38
CA GLU A 89 -9.85 1.00 -25.32
C GLU A 89 -10.84 -0.11 -24.97
N GLU A 90 -10.47 -1.34 -25.24
CA GLU A 90 -11.36 -2.47 -25.01
C GLU A 90 -10.94 -3.33 -23.83
N GLU A 91 -9.76 -3.11 -23.29
CA GLU A 91 -9.23 -3.96 -22.24
C GLU A 91 -8.85 -3.19 -21.00
N GLU A 92 -9.37 -3.66 -19.89
CA GLU A 92 -9.15 -3.04 -18.60
C GLU A 92 -8.77 -4.14 -17.61
N HIS A 93 -7.74 -3.89 -16.80
CA HIS A 93 -7.33 -4.83 -15.75
C HIS A 93 -7.60 -4.23 -14.41
N LYS A 94 -7.97 -5.08 -13.46
CA LYS A 94 -8.16 -4.67 -12.08
C LYS A 94 -7.03 -5.25 -11.26
N LEU A 95 -6.42 -4.40 -10.45
CA LEU A 95 -5.40 -4.79 -9.50
C LEU A 95 -5.90 -4.49 -8.10
N ILE A 96 -5.37 -5.24 -7.14
CA ILE A 96 -5.65 -4.98 -5.73
C ILE A 96 -4.45 -4.26 -5.16
N GLU A 97 -4.70 -3.16 -4.47
CA GLU A 97 -3.65 -2.47 -3.71
C GLU A 97 -4.15 -2.16 -2.31
N VAL A 98 -3.23 -1.82 -1.43
CA VAL A 98 -3.57 -1.39 -0.08
C VAL A 98 -3.55 0.13 -0.05
N MET A 99 -4.68 0.73 0.31
CA MET A 99 -4.73 2.15 0.57
C MET A 99 -4.41 2.34 2.04
N ALA A 100 -3.22 2.90 2.31
CA ALA A 100 -2.73 3.06 3.66
C ALA A 100 -3.41 4.24 4.35
N ASN A 101 -3.77 4.05 5.61
CA ASN A 101 -4.20 5.16 6.45
C ASN A 101 -3.20 5.40 7.58
N LYS A 102 -2.26 4.48 7.79
CA LYS A 102 -1.22 4.63 8.78
C LYS A 102 0.02 3.88 8.33
N ILE A 103 1.16 4.51 8.44
CA ILE A 103 2.45 3.88 8.12
C ILE A 103 3.39 4.16 9.28
N GLU A 104 3.83 3.07 9.91
CA GLU A 104 4.81 3.17 10.99
C GLU A 104 6.16 2.71 10.45
N ILE A 105 7.19 3.48 10.75
CA ILE A 105 8.55 3.15 10.32
C ILE A 105 9.25 2.52 11.50
N PHE A 106 9.77 1.31 11.29
CA PHE A 106 10.49 0.65 12.38
C PHE A 106 11.86 1.26 12.54
N ALA A 107 12.20 1.59 13.78
CA ALA A 107 13.52 2.10 14.09
C ALA A 107 14.55 0.99 13.93
N LYS A 108 15.76 1.37 13.64
CA LYS A 108 16.86 0.43 13.58
C LYS A 108 17.58 0.35 14.89
#